data_85346a22decd29eb2bfd9df441218987
#
_entry.id   85346a22decd29eb2bfd9df441218987
#
_cell.length_a   1.000
_cell.length_b   1.000
_cell.length_c   1.000
_cell.angle_alpha   90.00
_cell.angle_beta   90.00
_cell.angle_gamma   90.00
#
_symmetry.space_group_name_H-M   'P 1'
#
loop_
_entity.id
_entity.type
_entity.pdbx_description
1 polymer ?
#
loop_
_entity_poly.entity_id
_entity_poly.type
_entity_poly.pdbx_seq_one_letter_code
_entity_poly.pdbx_strand_id
1 'polypeptide(L)'
;MVARLDFDRYKAAIKGLTAFGDRRQGTDRNRAAVDWIEAQLKSYGCTNTERITYDYQPPAPGARPAVPPPPGGAIRREQGGGRSRGMRTRTGVNIDSLRQTDARLRALNSQPTAPGRRQEVFCTKVGTTHPDEMYLVGAHMDGHGWGEAANDDGSGTALVMELARVFSSPDIITERSIRFALWNNEETGLNGARAYVAQRQALQGIESPAGSRKFPEPKWLGMIQHDMMLFDHGMPKPDSTIPKDQRPEADVNIEFQSASKFAAESKSLAWLLHAANEKFATDYPASVGPHMTNTDSGPFQDLVAAISLRENERGAQIGSGWDPHWHQPTDVFATFSDKDFRLGLNAAQTTFGALATLTGANLKR
;
A
#
# COMPACT_ATOMS: atom_id res chain seq x y z
N MET A 1 -2.91 17.73 -14.24
CA MET A 1 -3.38 17.19 -12.96
C MET A 1 -2.23 16.55 -12.18
N VAL A 2 -1.41 15.68 -12.75
CA VAL A 2 -0.27 15.02 -12.07
C VAL A 2 0.65 16.03 -11.33
N ALA A 3 0.94 17.17 -11.94
CA ALA A 3 1.75 18.23 -11.32
C ALA A 3 1.15 18.88 -10.05
N ARG A 4 -0.05 18.47 -9.62
CA ARG A 4 -0.65 18.89 -8.35
C ARG A 4 -0.26 17.99 -7.17
N LEU A 5 0.37 16.84 -7.44
CA LEU A 5 1.01 16.04 -6.41
C LEU A 5 2.19 16.83 -5.84
N ASP A 6 2.27 16.91 -4.52
CA ASP A 6 3.16 17.82 -3.83
C ASP A 6 4.14 17.05 -2.94
N PHE A 7 5.42 17.25 -3.19
CA PHE A 7 6.51 16.56 -2.52
C PHE A 7 6.53 16.82 -1.00
N ASP A 8 6.37 18.09 -0.61
CA ASP A 8 6.43 18.47 0.80
C ASP A 8 5.20 17.97 1.58
N ARG A 9 4.03 17.96 0.93
CA ARG A 9 2.81 17.37 1.51
C ARG A 9 2.92 15.87 1.68
N TYR A 10 3.46 15.17 0.68
CA TYR A 10 3.73 13.73 0.78
C TYR A 10 4.65 13.42 1.98
N LYS A 11 5.78 14.13 2.08
CA LYS A 11 6.70 14.01 3.23
C LYS A 11 6.03 14.35 4.55
N ALA A 12 5.25 15.43 4.58
CA ALA A 12 4.54 15.85 5.79
C ALA A 12 3.51 14.82 6.24
N ALA A 13 2.84 14.13 5.31
CA ALA A 13 1.91 13.05 5.64
C ALA A 13 2.64 11.86 6.28
N ILE A 14 3.78 11.42 5.73
CA ILE A 14 4.63 10.39 6.37
C ILE A 14 5.05 10.85 7.76
N LYS A 15 5.56 12.08 7.88
CA LYS A 15 5.97 12.63 9.19
C LYS A 15 4.82 12.69 10.18
N GLY A 16 3.61 13.00 9.73
CA GLY A 16 2.40 12.98 10.57
C GLY A 16 2.09 11.58 11.10
N LEU A 17 2.22 10.55 10.25
CA LEU A 17 2.01 9.16 10.63
C LEU A 17 3.04 8.68 11.67
N THR A 18 4.30 9.12 11.57
CA THR A 18 5.36 8.69 12.51
C THR A 18 5.12 9.17 13.96
N ALA A 19 4.25 10.18 14.16
CA ALA A 19 3.87 10.62 15.50
C ALA A 19 3.19 9.52 16.33
N PHE A 20 2.63 8.50 15.67
CA PHE A 20 1.98 7.34 16.29
C PHE A 20 2.92 6.13 16.45
N GLY A 21 4.23 6.28 16.25
CA GLY A 21 5.21 5.19 16.25
C GLY A 21 4.95 4.21 15.12
N ASP A 22 5.18 2.90 15.36
CA ASP A 22 4.95 1.85 14.36
C ASP A 22 3.45 1.55 14.11
N ARG A 23 2.56 2.27 14.70
CA ARG A 23 1.09 2.14 14.50
C ARG A 23 0.56 0.71 14.63
N ARG A 24 1.23 -0.11 15.45
CA ARG A 24 0.91 -1.54 15.61
C ARG A 24 -0.58 -1.74 15.87
N GLN A 25 -1.19 -2.62 15.11
CA GLN A 25 -2.61 -2.95 15.22
C GLN A 25 -2.99 -3.34 16.66
N GLY A 26 -4.20 -2.99 17.10
CA GLY A 26 -4.71 -3.32 18.43
C GLY A 26 -4.22 -2.44 19.58
N THR A 27 -3.51 -1.34 19.27
CA THR A 27 -3.08 -0.33 20.24
C THR A 27 -3.96 0.92 20.16
N ASP A 28 -3.94 1.78 21.21
CA ASP A 28 -4.65 3.06 21.16
C ASP A 28 -4.05 4.01 20.13
N ARG A 29 -2.73 3.98 19.97
CA ARG A 29 -2.04 4.79 18.96
C ARG A 29 -2.39 4.38 17.53
N ASN A 30 -2.69 3.09 17.27
CA ASN A 30 -3.22 2.66 15.98
C ASN A 30 -4.61 3.25 15.74
N ARG A 31 -5.50 3.21 16.75
CA ARG A 31 -6.82 3.84 16.67
C ARG A 31 -6.72 5.35 16.44
N ALA A 32 -5.82 6.03 17.17
CA ALA A 32 -5.56 7.44 16.96
C ALA A 32 -5.02 7.76 15.56
N ALA A 33 -4.20 6.87 14.97
CA ALA A 33 -3.73 7.01 13.59
C ALA A 33 -4.90 6.86 12.58
N VAL A 34 -5.83 5.92 12.79
CA VAL A 34 -7.06 5.82 11.97
C VAL A 34 -7.87 7.11 12.03
N ASP A 35 -8.06 7.66 13.25
CA ASP A 35 -8.79 8.92 13.45
C ASP A 35 -8.10 10.10 12.74
N TRP A 36 -6.78 10.16 12.83
CA TRP A 36 -5.98 11.19 12.18
C TRP A 36 -6.07 11.08 10.65
N ILE A 37 -5.93 9.87 10.08
CA ILE A 37 -6.04 9.63 8.63
C ILE A 37 -7.43 10.08 8.15
N GLU A 38 -8.51 9.67 8.83
CA GLU A 38 -9.86 10.08 8.45
C GLU A 38 -10.03 11.59 8.47
N ALA A 39 -9.49 12.28 9.50
CA ALA A 39 -9.52 13.73 9.59
C ALA A 39 -8.76 14.39 8.42
N GLN A 40 -7.60 13.85 8.03
CA GLN A 40 -6.85 14.33 6.86
C GLN A 40 -7.66 14.16 5.57
N LEU A 41 -8.22 12.97 5.32
CA LEU A 41 -9.04 12.71 4.13
C LEU A 41 -10.22 13.70 4.04
N LYS A 42 -10.91 13.96 5.15
CA LYS A 42 -11.99 14.96 5.22
C LYS A 42 -11.49 16.37 4.91
N SER A 43 -10.31 16.74 5.43
CA SER A 43 -9.70 18.05 5.18
C SER A 43 -9.33 18.27 3.71
N TYR A 44 -9.06 17.19 2.98
CA TYR A 44 -8.79 17.20 1.54
C TYR A 44 -10.06 17.32 0.67
N GLY A 45 -11.24 17.29 1.30
CA GLY A 45 -12.52 17.32 0.61
C GLY A 45 -13.08 15.94 0.26
N CYS A 46 -12.43 14.85 0.70
CA CYS A 46 -12.98 13.51 0.61
C CYS A 46 -13.93 13.26 1.78
N THR A 47 -15.14 13.78 1.69
CA THR A 47 -16.09 13.88 2.81
C THR A 47 -16.94 12.64 3.05
N ASN A 48 -16.98 11.70 2.12
CA ASN A 48 -17.70 10.43 2.25
C ASN A 48 -16.79 9.31 2.78
N THR A 49 -16.09 9.59 3.87
CA THR A 49 -15.29 8.60 4.57
C THR A 49 -16.18 7.55 5.22
N GLU A 50 -15.73 6.30 5.16
CA GLU A 50 -16.35 5.17 5.84
C GLU A 50 -15.30 4.35 6.56
N ARG A 51 -15.72 3.60 7.59
CA ARG A 51 -14.86 2.65 8.29
C ARG A 51 -15.38 1.23 8.13
N ILE A 52 -14.47 0.32 7.82
CA ILE A 52 -14.71 -1.11 8.03
C ILE A 52 -14.33 -1.44 9.46
N THR A 53 -15.17 -2.20 10.12
CA THR A 53 -14.93 -2.70 11.47
C THR A 53 -14.99 -4.22 11.45
N TYR A 54 -14.02 -4.86 12.09
CA TYR A 54 -13.93 -6.32 12.22
C TYR A 54 -13.28 -6.71 13.52
N ASP A 55 -13.54 -7.93 13.99
CA ASP A 55 -12.91 -8.46 15.18
C ASP A 55 -11.65 -9.27 14.80
N TYR A 56 -10.59 -9.07 15.55
CA TYR A 56 -9.34 -9.79 15.39
C TYR A 56 -8.91 -10.46 16.69
N GLN A 57 -8.63 -11.76 16.60
CA GLN A 57 -8.07 -12.54 17.68
C GLN A 57 -6.65 -12.96 17.28
N PRO A 58 -5.61 -12.47 17.97
CA PRO A 58 -4.27 -12.95 17.73
C PRO A 58 -4.20 -14.47 17.88
N PRO A 59 -3.44 -15.18 17.04
CA PRO A 59 -3.24 -16.61 17.25
C PRO A 59 -2.63 -16.87 18.63
N ALA A 60 -2.98 -17.99 19.24
CA ALA A 60 -2.41 -18.38 20.52
C ALA A 60 -0.87 -18.44 20.44
N PRO A 61 -0.15 -18.08 21.50
CA PRO A 61 1.31 -18.18 21.52
C PRO A 61 1.77 -19.57 21.07
N GLY A 62 2.65 -19.61 20.05
CA GLY A 62 3.14 -20.87 19.46
C GLY A 62 2.24 -21.50 18.39
N ALA A 63 1.04 -21.00 18.17
CA ALA A 63 0.26 -21.38 17.00
C ALA A 63 0.94 -20.81 15.74
N ARG A 64 1.24 -21.68 14.76
CA ARG A 64 1.58 -21.19 13.42
C ARG A 64 0.35 -20.44 12.89
N PRO A 65 0.53 -19.21 12.31
CA PRO A 65 -0.56 -18.58 11.61
C PRO A 65 -1.14 -19.60 10.63
N ALA A 66 -2.43 -19.91 10.77
CA ALA A 66 -3.16 -20.58 9.71
C ALA A 66 -3.22 -19.60 8.55
N VAL A 67 -2.25 -19.65 7.64
CA VAL A 67 -2.40 -19.03 6.34
C VAL A 67 -3.55 -19.79 5.70
N PRO A 68 -4.74 -19.19 5.52
CA PRO A 68 -5.79 -19.84 4.77
C PRO A 68 -5.17 -20.16 3.40
N PRO A 69 -5.38 -21.36 2.86
CA PRO A 69 -4.96 -21.62 1.49
C PRO A 69 -5.63 -20.55 0.62
N PRO A 70 -4.89 -19.97 -0.33
CA PRO A 70 -5.48 -19.03 -1.29
C PRO A 70 -6.69 -19.72 -1.91
N PRO A 71 -7.82 -19.00 -2.09
CA PRO A 71 -8.96 -19.55 -2.81
C PRO A 71 -8.44 -20.02 -4.18
N GLY A 72 -8.54 -21.31 -4.47
CA GLY A 72 -8.12 -21.84 -5.77
C GLY A 72 -6.96 -22.81 -5.79
N GLY A 73 -6.72 -23.60 -4.75
CA GLY A 73 -5.81 -24.74 -4.79
C GLY A 73 -4.37 -24.41 -4.41
N ALA A 74 -3.64 -25.42 -3.97
CA ALA A 74 -2.27 -25.33 -3.53
C ALA A 74 -1.40 -24.66 -4.61
N ILE A 75 -1.00 -23.41 -4.37
CA ILE A 75 0.12 -22.83 -5.12
C ILE A 75 1.31 -23.71 -4.77
N ARG A 76 1.72 -24.56 -5.73
CA ARG A 76 3.06 -25.13 -5.69
C ARG A 76 3.98 -23.92 -5.53
N ARG A 77 4.69 -23.84 -4.40
CA ARG A 77 5.92 -23.07 -4.35
C ARG A 77 6.69 -23.51 -5.57
N GLU A 78 6.80 -22.67 -6.59
CA GLU A 78 7.84 -22.83 -7.55
C GLU A 78 9.12 -22.74 -6.73
N GLN A 79 9.67 -23.90 -6.42
CA GLN A 79 11.04 -24.05 -6.04
C GLN A 79 11.85 -23.69 -7.29
N GLY A 80 11.91 -22.41 -7.57
CA GLY A 80 12.97 -21.84 -8.38
C GLY A 80 14.25 -22.19 -7.61
N GLY A 81 14.87 -23.30 -8.00
CA GLY A 81 16.08 -23.82 -7.39
C GLY A 81 17.32 -22.99 -7.71
N GLY A 82 17.23 -21.68 -7.61
CA GLY A 82 18.33 -20.76 -7.55
C GLY A 82 18.66 -20.51 -6.09
N ARG A 83 19.63 -21.22 -5.52
CA ARG A 83 20.34 -20.73 -4.36
C ARG A 83 20.99 -19.40 -4.77
N SER A 84 20.34 -18.26 -4.43
CA SER A 84 20.98 -16.97 -4.57
C SER A 84 22.19 -16.98 -3.62
N ARG A 85 23.36 -17.13 -4.20
CA ARG A 85 24.63 -17.00 -3.49
C ARG A 85 24.68 -15.58 -2.95
N GLY A 86 24.66 -15.45 -1.61
CA GLY A 86 24.74 -14.15 -0.94
C GLY A 86 23.51 -13.75 -0.14
N MET A 87 22.46 -14.57 -0.07
CA MET A 87 21.38 -14.30 0.88
C MET A 87 21.92 -14.34 2.31
N ARG A 88 22.17 -13.16 2.85
CA ARG A 88 22.07 -13.01 4.29
C ARG A 88 20.61 -13.21 4.66
N THR A 89 20.38 -13.99 5.71
CA THR A 89 19.07 -14.19 6.29
C THR A 89 18.34 -12.85 6.36
N ARG A 90 17.10 -12.82 5.82
CA ARG A 90 16.18 -11.74 6.10
C ARG A 90 16.28 -11.42 7.58
N THR A 91 16.51 -10.18 7.90
CA THR A 91 16.27 -9.71 9.27
C THR A 91 14.76 -9.81 9.45
N GLY A 92 14.28 -10.86 10.11
CA GLY A 92 12.85 -10.97 10.43
C GLY A 92 12.38 -9.77 11.23
N VAL A 93 11.09 -9.73 11.57
CA VAL A 93 10.53 -8.70 12.45
C VAL A 93 11.37 -8.57 13.72
N ASN A 94 11.86 -7.38 14.00
CA ASN A 94 12.55 -7.11 15.24
C ASN A 94 11.55 -7.14 16.40
N ILE A 95 11.78 -8.04 17.36
CA ILE A 95 10.95 -8.18 18.57
C ILE A 95 11.64 -7.64 19.82
N ASP A 96 12.90 -7.26 19.71
CA ASP A 96 13.70 -6.75 20.83
C ASP A 96 13.57 -5.22 20.93
N SER A 97 12.85 -4.78 21.96
CA SER A 97 12.66 -3.36 22.24
C SER A 97 13.94 -2.60 22.55
N LEU A 98 14.96 -3.28 23.06
CA LEU A 98 16.24 -2.65 23.43
C LEU A 98 17.04 -2.24 22.21
N ARG A 99 16.76 -2.81 21.04
CA ARG A 99 17.37 -2.37 19.78
C ARG A 99 16.86 -0.99 19.31
N GLN A 100 15.72 -0.52 19.82
CA GLN A 100 15.29 0.86 19.64
C GLN A 100 16.01 1.75 20.64
N THR A 101 16.97 2.54 20.15
CA THR A 101 17.81 3.42 20.99
C THR A 101 17.11 4.69 21.43
N ASP A 102 16.14 5.18 20.66
CA ASP A 102 15.29 6.30 21.07
C ASP A 102 14.34 5.86 22.18
N ALA A 103 14.56 6.38 23.40
CA ALA A 103 13.78 6.03 24.56
C ALA A 103 12.30 6.45 24.46
N ARG A 104 12.02 7.58 23.77
CA ARG A 104 10.65 8.07 23.54
C ARG A 104 9.90 7.14 22.59
N LEU A 105 10.51 6.79 21.46
CA LEU A 105 9.92 5.89 20.49
C LEU A 105 9.75 4.48 21.07
N ARG A 106 10.74 4.00 21.84
CA ARG A 106 10.62 2.72 22.55
C ARG A 106 9.46 2.73 23.54
N ALA A 107 9.30 3.78 24.33
CA ALA A 107 8.17 3.91 25.27
C ALA A 107 6.83 3.93 24.53
N LEU A 108 6.73 4.69 23.42
CA LEU A 108 5.52 4.75 22.60
C LEU A 108 5.16 3.37 22.03
N ASN A 109 6.14 2.65 21.47
CA ASN A 109 5.94 1.33 20.86
C ASN A 109 5.75 0.19 21.88
N SER A 110 5.96 0.45 23.16
CA SER A 110 5.74 -0.55 24.22
C SER A 110 4.27 -0.77 24.58
N GLN A 111 3.35 0.04 24.03
CA GLN A 111 1.92 -0.14 24.27
C GLN A 111 1.48 -1.56 23.83
N PRO A 112 0.85 -2.34 24.73
CA PRO A 112 0.45 -3.70 24.42
C PRO A 112 -0.68 -3.73 23.40
N THR A 113 -0.67 -4.73 22.54
CA THR A 113 -1.80 -5.04 21.66
C THR A 113 -2.88 -5.79 22.42
N ALA A 114 -4.14 -5.44 22.17
CA ALA A 114 -5.30 -6.15 22.74
C ALA A 114 -6.05 -6.89 21.63
N PRO A 115 -6.65 -8.06 21.92
CA PRO A 115 -7.61 -8.69 21.02
C PRO A 115 -8.87 -7.83 20.85
N GLY A 116 -9.69 -8.13 19.85
CA GLY A 116 -11.00 -7.50 19.65
C GLY A 116 -11.05 -6.61 18.42
N ARG A 117 -11.84 -5.55 18.52
CA ARG A 117 -12.23 -4.73 17.36
C ARG A 117 -11.07 -3.97 16.74
N ARG A 118 -11.02 -4.06 15.39
CA ARG A 118 -10.13 -3.28 14.51
C ARG A 118 -10.95 -2.40 13.59
N GLN A 119 -10.37 -1.32 13.14
CA GLN A 119 -10.96 -0.42 12.16
C GLN A 119 -9.94 -0.06 11.10
N GLU A 120 -10.41 0.15 9.90
CA GLU A 120 -9.71 0.75 8.78
C GLU A 120 -10.60 1.80 8.15
N VAL A 121 -10.04 2.70 7.38
CA VAL A 121 -10.78 3.82 6.80
C VAL A 121 -10.53 3.91 5.29
N PHE A 122 -11.58 4.27 4.58
CA PHE A 122 -11.49 4.65 3.18
C PHE A 122 -12.35 5.87 2.89
N CYS A 123 -12.09 6.51 1.76
CA CYS A 123 -13.02 7.48 1.17
C CYS A 123 -13.19 7.22 -0.33
N THR A 124 -14.28 7.72 -0.91
CA THR A 124 -14.60 7.44 -2.31
C THR A 124 -14.83 8.74 -3.09
N LYS A 125 -14.06 8.97 -4.14
CA LYS A 125 -14.40 9.91 -5.20
C LYS A 125 -15.47 9.26 -6.07
N VAL A 126 -16.68 9.78 -6.02
CA VAL A 126 -17.81 9.22 -6.79
C VAL A 126 -17.72 9.66 -8.24
N GLY A 127 -17.83 8.70 -9.15
CA GLY A 127 -17.87 8.94 -10.59
C GLY A 127 -19.15 9.64 -11.04
N THR A 128 -19.05 10.46 -12.08
CA THR A 128 -20.21 11.23 -12.59
C THR A 128 -21.07 10.45 -13.58
N THR A 129 -20.44 9.62 -14.41
CA THR A 129 -21.10 8.88 -15.50
C THR A 129 -21.38 7.43 -15.08
N HIS A 130 -20.38 6.79 -14.50
CA HIS A 130 -20.40 5.39 -14.04
C HIS A 130 -20.10 5.31 -12.54
N PRO A 131 -20.99 5.84 -11.67
CA PRO A 131 -20.78 5.79 -10.22
C PRO A 131 -20.84 4.36 -9.66
N ASP A 132 -21.36 3.41 -10.42
CA ASP A 132 -21.47 1.98 -10.16
C ASP A 132 -20.20 1.19 -10.51
N GLU A 133 -19.18 1.83 -11.09
CA GLU A 133 -17.89 1.24 -11.42
C GLU A 133 -16.77 1.92 -10.64
N MET A 134 -15.76 1.15 -10.16
CA MET A 134 -14.76 1.67 -9.24
C MET A 134 -13.39 1.00 -9.41
N TYR A 135 -12.32 1.82 -9.30
CA TYR A 135 -10.97 1.36 -9.02
C TYR A 135 -10.65 1.56 -7.53
N LEU A 136 -10.02 0.56 -6.92
CA LEU A 136 -9.51 0.65 -5.55
C LEU A 136 -8.02 0.97 -5.59
N VAL A 137 -7.60 1.87 -4.71
CA VAL A 137 -6.20 2.21 -4.48
C VAL A 137 -5.96 2.12 -2.99
N GLY A 138 -4.98 1.33 -2.59
CA GLY A 138 -4.75 1.04 -1.18
C GLY A 138 -3.29 1.06 -0.76
N ALA A 139 -3.11 1.12 0.56
CA ALA A 139 -1.88 0.95 1.30
C ALA A 139 -2.24 0.51 2.71
N HIS A 140 -1.33 -0.11 3.46
CA HIS A 140 -1.62 -0.42 4.85
C HIS A 140 -1.06 0.63 5.81
N MET A 141 -1.82 0.92 6.83
CA MET A 141 -1.47 1.99 7.77
C MET A 141 -0.78 1.49 9.04
N ASP A 142 -0.87 0.21 9.34
CA ASP A 142 -0.18 -0.38 10.47
C ASP A 142 1.25 -0.77 10.13
N GLY A 143 2.04 -1.06 11.12
CA GLY A 143 3.41 -1.51 10.99
C GLY A 143 3.90 -2.12 12.29
N HIS A 144 5.13 -2.60 12.31
CA HIS A 144 5.78 -3.18 13.47
C HIS A 144 7.32 -3.06 13.41
N GLY A 145 8.04 -3.70 14.34
CA GLY A 145 9.52 -3.72 14.30
C GLY A 145 10.20 -2.69 15.20
N TRP A 146 9.44 -1.92 15.97
CA TRP A 146 9.93 -0.93 16.94
C TRP A 146 10.47 0.36 16.32
N GLY A 147 10.29 0.57 15.01
CA GLY A 147 10.54 1.83 14.32
C GLY A 147 9.35 2.79 14.37
N GLU A 148 9.30 3.67 13.37
CA GLU A 148 8.17 4.55 13.09
C GLU A 148 7.29 4.00 11.95
N ALA A 149 7.68 2.87 11.35
CA ALA A 149 7.06 2.33 10.13
C ALA A 149 6.92 3.42 9.05
N ALA A 150 8.00 4.15 8.81
CA ALA A 150 8.01 5.30 7.90
C ALA A 150 7.94 4.84 6.44
N ASN A 151 8.68 3.75 6.12
CA ASN A 151 8.63 3.10 4.82
C ASN A 151 7.52 2.03 4.80
N ASP A 152 7.51 1.11 5.75
CA ASP A 152 6.59 -0.02 5.80
C ASP A 152 5.43 0.21 6.79
N ASP A 153 4.23 0.69 6.40
CA ASP A 153 3.90 1.24 5.10
C ASP A 153 3.37 2.69 5.24
N GLY A 154 4.11 3.50 5.99
CA GLY A 154 3.83 4.95 6.06
C GLY A 154 3.97 5.62 4.68
N SER A 155 4.87 5.10 3.85
CA SER A 155 5.11 5.62 2.51
C SER A 155 3.94 5.40 1.57
N GLY A 156 3.42 4.19 1.48
CA GLY A 156 2.23 3.88 0.69
C GLY A 156 0.97 4.56 1.25
N THR A 157 0.79 4.55 2.58
CA THR A 157 -0.32 5.28 3.22
C THR A 157 -0.34 6.75 2.84
N ALA A 158 0.79 7.46 2.94
CA ALA A 158 0.89 8.87 2.57
C ALA A 158 0.68 9.09 1.07
N LEU A 159 1.15 8.17 0.22
CA LEU A 159 0.92 8.19 -1.22
C LEU A 159 -0.58 8.13 -1.54
N VAL A 160 -1.31 7.19 -0.96
CA VAL A 160 -2.76 7.05 -1.17
C VAL A 160 -3.50 8.29 -0.65
N MET A 161 -3.08 8.87 0.48
CA MET A 161 -3.64 10.12 1.00
C MET A 161 -3.40 11.30 0.05
N GLU A 162 -2.22 11.40 -0.56
CA GLU A 162 -1.89 12.46 -1.51
C GLU A 162 -2.69 12.31 -2.83
N LEU A 163 -2.89 11.08 -3.31
CA LEU A 163 -3.80 10.79 -4.41
C LEU A 163 -5.23 11.24 -4.08
N ALA A 164 -5.73 10.87 -2.89
CA ALA A 164 -7.05 11.27 -2.42
C ALA A 164 -7.20 12.79 -2.38
N ARG A 165 -6.18 13.51 -1.91
CA ARG A 165 -6.17 14.97 -1.86
C ARG A 165 -6.34 15.60 -3.24
N VAL A 166 -5.56 15.14 -4.22
CA VAL A 166 -5.62 15.73 -5.57
C VAL A 166 -6.93 15.37 -6.25
N PHE A 167 -7.34 14.09 -6.24
CA PHE A 167 -8.61 13.69 -6.87
C PHE A 167 -9.84 14.31 -6.21
N SER A 168 -9.78 14.66 -4.91
CA SER A 168 -10.87 15.32 -4.20
C SER A 168 -10.98 16.82 -4.48
N SER A 169 -10.03 17.40 -5.25
CA SER A 169 -10.17 18.79 -5.70
C SER A 169 -11.51 19.00 -6.41
N PRO A 170 -12.22 20.09 -6.12
CA PRO A 170 -13.59 20.31 -6.63
C PRO A 170 -13.66 20.52 -8.14
N ASP A 171 -12.53 20.87 -8.76
CA ASP A 171 -12.38 21.04 -10.22
C ASP A 171 -11.96 19.76 -10.95
N ILE A 172 -11.66 18.67 -10.24
CA ILE A 172 -11.39 17.36 -10.88
C ILE A 172 -12.67 16.54 -10.84
N ILE A 173 -13.10 16.10 -12.00
CA ILE A 173 -14.21 15.15 -12.17
C ILE A 173 -13.69 13.85 -12.74
N THR A 174 -14.32 12.74 -12.37
CA THR A 174 -14.05 11.41 -12.91
C THR A 174 -15.33 10.80 -13.45
N GLU A 175 -15.27 10.01 -14.50
CA GLU A 175 -16.43 9.26 -15.00
C GLU A 175 -16.73 8.08 -14.08
N ARG A 176 -15.71 7.38 -13.60
CA ARG A 176 -15.78 6.25 -12.67
C ARG A 176 -15.35 6.64 -11.27
N SER A 177 -15.80 5.88 -10.30
CA SER A 177 -15.43 6.09 -8.90
C SER A 177 -14.00 5.63 -8.62
N ILE A 178 -13.37 6.23 -7.61
CA ILE A 178 -12.08 5.82 -7.06
C ILE A 178 -12.24 5.68 -5.55
N ARG A 179 -11.84 4.55 -4.99
CA ARG A 179 -11.77 4.34 -3.54
C ARG A 179 -10.33 4.38 -3.07
N PHE A 180 -10.03 5.26 -2.14
CA PHE A 180 -8.74 5.39 -1.47
C PHE A 180 -8.85 4.70 -0.12
N ALA A 181 -8.21 3.55 0.03
CA ALA A 181 -8.37 2.67 1.18
C ALA A 181 -7.05 2.55 1.96
N LEU A 182 -7.13 2.77 3.28
CA LEU A 182 -6.02 2.65 4.20
C LEU A 182 -6.30 1.43 5.09
N TRP A 183 -5.74 0.28 4.66
CA TRP A 183 -5.94 -1.01 5.32
C TRP A 183 -5.29 -1.03 6.69
N ASN A 184 -5.80 -1.84 7.59
CA ASN A 184 -5.22 -2.01 8.92
C ASN A 184 -4.98 -3.49 9.19
N ASN A 185 -3.98 -3.80 10.01
CA ASN A 185 -3.69 -5.17 10.40
C ASN A 185 -3.23 -6.05 9.21
N GLU A 186 -2.45 -5.46 8.30
CA GLU A 186 -1.75 -6.15 7.22
C GLU A 186 -0.71 -7.10 7.78
N GLU A 187 0.13 -6.59 8.69
CA GLU A 187 1.34 -7.18 9.26
C GLU A 187 1.12 -8.52 9.98
N THR A 188 -0.12 -8.85 10.28
CA THR A 188 -0.48 -10.12 10.91
C THR A 188 -1.32 -11.02 10.01
N GLY A 189 -1.41 -10.70 8.70
CA GLY A 189 -1.99 -11.56 7.68
C GLY A 189 -3.08 -10.95 6.81
N LEU A 190 -2.93 -9.69 6.37
CA LEU A 190 -3.84 -9.00 5.45
C LEU A 190 -5.28 -8.90 5.98
N ASN A 191 -5.44 -8.76 7.30
CA ASN A 191 -6.74 -8.96 7.93
C ASN A 191 -7.74 -7.86 7.58
N GLY A 192 -7.31 -6.62 7.43
CA GLY A 192 -8.16 -5.52 6.99
C GLY A 192 -8.70 -5.73 5.58
N ALA A 193 -7.81 -5.91 4.62
CA ALA A 193 -8.19 -6.15 3.24
C ALA A 193 -9.11 -7.39 3.09
N ARG A 194 -8.85 -8.46 3.87
CA ARG A 194 -9.73 -9.63 3.93
C ARG A 194 -11.11 -9.30 4.50
N ALA A 195 -11.16 -8.50 5.56
CA ALA A 195 -12.41 -8.07 6.17
C ALA A 195 -13.23 -7.20 5.20
N TYR A 196 -12.56 -6.29 4.50
CA TYR A 196 -13.19 -5.49 3.45
C TYR A 196 -13.80 -6.38 2.36
N VAL A 197 -13.02 -7.30 1.79
CA VAL A 197 -13.51 -8.23 0.77
C VAL A 197 -14.70 -9.02 1.28
N ALA A 198 -14.59 -9.61 2.48
CA ALA A 198 -15.68 -10.42 3.07
C ALA A 198 -16.98 -9.62 3.25
N GLN A 199 -16.89 -8.35 3.63
CA GLN A 199 -18.06 -7.50 3.88
C GLN A 199 -18.63 -6.85 2.62
N ARG A 200 -17.81 -6.64 1.57
CA ARG A 200 -18.17 -5.78 0.43
C ARG A 200 -18.33 -6.50 -0.89
N GLN A 201 -17.67 -7.65 -1.11
CA GLN A 201 -17.71 -8.32 -2.42
C GLN A 201 -19.12 -8.64 -2.92
N ALA A 202 -20.04 -9.02 -2.03
CA ALA A 202 -21.41 -9.36 -2.39
C ALA A 202 -22.31 -8.12 -2.62
N LEU A 203 -21.82 -6.92 -2.30
CA LEU A 203 -22.57 -5.67 -2.43
C LEU A 203 -22.24 -4.91 -3.73
N GLN A 204 -21.29 -5.43 -4.52
CA GLN A 204 -20.80 -4.75 -5.71
C GLN A 204 -21.91 -4.45 -6.73
N GLY A 205 -21.99 -3.19 -7.13
CA GLY A 205 -22.94 -2.71 -8.13
C GLY A 205 -24.41 -2.69 -7.67
N ILE A 206 -24.66 -2.96 -6.38
CA ILE A 206 -26.02 -2.89 -5.83
C ILE A 206 -26.35 -1.45 -5.48
N GLU A 207 -27.38 -0.93 -6.15
CA GLU A 207 -27.90 0.40 -5.87
C GLU A 207 -28.67 0.43 -4.53
N SER A 208 -28.39 1.40 -3.69
CA SER A 208 -29.07 1.53 -2.41
C SER A 208 -29.23 3.01 -1.99
N PRO A 209 -30.47 3.52 -1.80
CA PRO A 209 -31.75 2.88 -2.14
C PRO A 209 -31.95 2.70 -3.64
N ALA A 210 -32.82 1.77 -4.05
CA ALA A 210 -33.13 1.56 -5.47
C ALA A 210 -33.60 2.86 -6.15
N GLY A 211 -33.13 3.17 -7.36
CA GLY A 211 -33.40 4.39 -8.10
C GLY A 211 -32.64 5.63 -7.65
N SER A 212 -31.74 5.51 -6.66
CA SER A 212 -30.99 6.65 -6.11
C SER A 212 -29.71 6.99 -6.89
N ARG A 213 -29.23 6.09 -7.74
CA ARG A 213 -27.89 6.10 -8.34
C ARG A 213 -26.75 6.14 -7.31
N LYS A 214 -27.01 5.69 -6.07
CA LYS A 214 -26.00 5.54 -5.03
C LYS A 214 -25.59 4.08 -4.92
N PHE A 215 -24.30 3.83 -5.01
CA PHE A 215 -23.71 2.50 -4.92
C PHE A 215 -22.76 2.49 -3.73
N PRO A 216 -23.19 1.98 -2.55
CA PRO A 216 -22.32 1.88 -1.38
C PRO A 216 -21.04 1.07 -1.67
N GLU A 217 -21.16 0.07 -2.55
CA GLU A 217 -20.03 -0.67 -3.10
C GLU A 217 -20.15 -0.75 -4.63
N PRO A 218 -19.52 0.17 -5.39
CA PRO A 218 -19.45 0.06 -6.83
C PRO A 218 -18.73 -1.22 -7.27
N LYS A 219 -19.00 -1.69 -8.48
CA LYS A 219 -18.32 -2.84 -9.07
C LYS A 219 -16.82 -2.58 -9.18
N TRP A 220 -16.01 -3.48 -8.68
CA TRP A 220 -14.56 -3.40 -8.75
C TRP A 220 -14.06 -3.66 -10.17
N LEU A 221 -13.29 -2.73 -10.70
CA LEU A 221 -12.65 -2.84 -12.02
C LEU A 221 -11.15 -3.15 -11.91
N GLY A 222 -10.55 -2.81 -10.79
CA GLY A 222 -9.13 -3.07 -10.51
C GLY A 222 -8.75 -2.64 -9.10
N MET A 223 -7.69 -3.26 -8.58
CA MET A 223 -7.08 -2.94 -7.28
C MET A 223 -5.60 -2.64 -7.46
N ILE A 224 -5.14 -1.51 -6.95
CA ILE A 224 -3.75 -1.03 -7.00
C ILE A 224 -3.28 -0.84 -5.56
N GLN A 225 -2.34 -1.66 -5.10
CA GLN A 225 -1.74 -1.58 -3.77
C GLN A 225 -0.40 -0.87 -3.83
N HIS A 226 -0.07 -0.11 -2.79
CA HIS A 226 1.25 0.45 -2.57
C HIS A 226 1.80 -0.07 -1.26
N ASP A 227 3.09 -0.42 -1.24
CA ASP A 227 3.68 -1.05 -0.07
C ASP A 227 5.21 -0.92 -0.14
N MET A 228 5.79 -0.08 0.71
CA MET A 228 7.22 0.24 0.77
C MET A 228 7.73 0.97 -0.47
N MET A 229 7.81 2.30 -0.40
CA MET A 229 8.13 3.17 -1.54
C MET A 229 9.26 4.17 -1.27
N LEU A 230 10.13 3.95 -0.27
CA LEU A 230 11.18 4.93 0.07
C LEU A 230 12.61 4.45 -0.15
N PHE A 231 12.87 3.16 -0.28
CA PHE A 231 14.25 2.68 -0.30
C PHE A 231 14.87 2.78 -1.70
N ASP A 232 15.49 3.92 -2.03
CA ASP A 232 16.18 4.18 -3.30
C ASP A 232 17.62 3.62 -3.28
N HIS A 233 17.75 2.29 -3.29
CA HIS A 233 19.06 1.65 -3.22
C HIS A 233 19.44 0.83 -4.45
N GLY A 234 18.54 0.73 -5.44
CA GLY A 234 18.81 0.01 -6.68
C GLY A 234 19.34 -1.41 -6.49
N MET A 235 19.99 -1.93 -7.50
CA MET A 235 20.59 -3.25 -7.48
C MET A 235 21.99 -3.23 -6.87
N PRO A 236 22.34 -4.19 -5.99
CA PRO A 236 23.69 -4.32 -5.51
C PRO A 236 24.66 -4.69 -6.64
N LYS A 237 25.90 -4.24 -6.51
CA LYS A 237 26.97 -4.67 -7.40
C LYS A 237 27.24 -6.19 -7.31
N PRO A 238 27.94 -6.80 -8.28
CA PRO A 238 28.26 -8.22 -8.25
C PRO A 238 29.04 -8.68 -6.98
N ASP A 239 29.74 -7.77 -6.31
CA ASP A 239 30.45 -8.01 -5.03
C ASP A 239 29.54 -7.87 -3.83
N SER A 240 28.22 -7.69 -4.02
CA SER A 240 27.22 -7.47 -3.00
C SER A 240 27.34 -6.12 -2.25
N THR A 241 28.14 -5.19 -2.73
CA THR A 241 28.18 -3.83 -2.20
C THR A 241 27.02 -3.00 -2.75
N ILE A 242 26.45 -2.17 -1.88
CA ILE A 242 25.41 -1.22 -2.28
C ILE A 242 26.09 0.12 -2.54
N PRO A 243 26.02 0.67 -3.77
CA PRO A 243 26.58 1.98 -4.09
C PRO A 243 25.92 3.08 -3.25
N LYS A 244 26.66 4.13 -2.95
CA LYS A 244 26.10 5.31 -2.27
C LYS A 244 25.12 6.09 -3.13
N ASP A 245 25.30 6.04 -4.43
CA ASP A 245 24.41 6.60 -5.42
C ASP A 245 23.92 5.47 -6.33
N GLN A 246 22.66 5.09 -6.18
CA GLN A 246 22.13 3.85 -6.73
C GLN A 246 21.20 4.06 -7.89
N ARG A 247 20.99 5.29 -8.27
CA ARG A 247 20.35 5.59 -9.54
C ARG A 247 21.29 5.22 -10.70
N PRO A 248 20.78 4.71 -11.80
CA PRO A 248 19.37 4.63 -12.22
C PRO A 248 18.70 3.28 -11.89
N GLU A 249 19.24 2.49 -10.98
CA GLU A 249 18.81 1.10 -10.76
C GLU A 249 17.61 0.99 -9.82
N ALA A 250 17.29 2.05 -9.05
CA ALA A 250 16.03 2.12 -8.33
C ALA A 250 14.88 2.29 -9.32
N ASP A 251 13.81 1.56 -9.14
CA ASP A 251 12.63 1.62 -9.99
C ASP A 251 11.32 1.55 -9.19
N VAL A 252 10.24 1.89 -9.86
CA VAL A 252 8.88 1.60 -9.38
C VAL A 252 8.53 0.21 -9.88
N ASN A 253 8.59 -0.76 -9.01
CA ASN A 253 8.33 -2.14 -9.37
C ASN A 253 6.84 -2.44 -9.30
N ILE A 254 6.26 -2.81 -10.44
CA ILE A 254 4.83 -3.10 -10.60
C ILE A 254 4.67 -4.60 -10.73
N GLU A 255 4.09 -5.23 -9.71
CA GLU A 255 3.99 -6.67 -9.60
C GLU A 255 2.56 -7.16 -9.78
N PHE A 256 2.40 -8.34 -10.39
CA PHE A 256 1.13 -9.04 -10.49
C PHE A 256 1.29 -10.53 -10.22
N GLN A 257 0.22 -11.20 -9.78
CA GLN A 257 0.24 -12.64 -9.52
C GLN A 257 -0.12 -13.43 -10.77
N SER A 258 0.88 -14.13 -11.33
CA SER A 258 0.71 -14.91 -12.55
C SER A 258 -0.18 -16.16 -12.40
N ALA A 259 -0.39 -16.62 -11.16
CA ALA A 259 -1.24 -17.78 -10.86
C ALA A 259 -2.68 -17.40 -10.49
N SER A 260 -3.04 -16.10 -10.46
CA SER A 260 -4.40 -15.65 -10.16
C SER A 260 -5.37 -15.89 -11.32
N LYS A 261 -6.67 -15.90 -11.01
CA LYS A 261 -7.70 -16.02 -12.06
C LYS A 261 -7.72 -14.82 -13.01
N PHE A 262 -7.27 -13.65 -12.54
CA PHE A 262 -7.21 -12.40 -13.30
C PHE A 262 -5.78 -12.02 -13.68
N ALA A 263 -4.90 -13.01 -13.88
CA ALA A 263 -3.49 -12.76 -14.20
C ALA A 263 -3.30 -11.94 -15.48
N ALA A 264 -4.08 -12.21 -16.52
CA ALA A 264 -4.00 -11.49 -17.80
C ALA A 264 -4.43 -10.03 -17.67
N GLU A 265 -5.54 -9.79 -16.97
CA GLU A 265 -6.09 -8.46 -16.69
C GLU A 265 -5.15 -7.69 -15.75
N SER A 266 -4.60 -8.36 -14.73
CA SER A 266 -3.61 -7.78 -13.81
C SER A 266 -2.33 -7.39 -14.55
N LYS A 267 -1.84 -8.22 -15.46
CA LYS A 267 -0.71 -7.90 -16.33
C LYS A 267 -1.01 -6.68 -17.21
N SER A 268 -2.20 -6.62 -17.79
CA SER A 268 -2.62 -5.48 -18.62
C SER A 268 -2.68 -4.19 -17.80
N LEU A 269 -3.21 -4.25 -16.57
CA LEU A 269 -3.25 -3.12 -15.64
C LEU A 269 -1.81 -2.68 -15.28
N ALA A 270 -0.91 -3.61 -14.99
CA ALA A 270 0.48 -3.32 -14.69
C ALA A 270 1.19 -2.57 -15.84
N TRP A 271 1.01 -3.02 -17.08
CA TRP A 271 1.56 -2.35 -18.24
C TRP A 271 0.94 -0.97 -18.51
N LEU A 272 -0.31 -0.76 -18.14
CA LEU A 272 -0.93 0.56 -18.21
C LEU A 272 -0.28 1.52 -17.20
N LEU A 273 0.05 1.05 -15.99
CA LEU A 273 0.81 1.85 -15.02
C LEU A 273 2.23 2.12 -15.51
N HIS A 274 2.90 1.14 -16.11
CA HIS A 274 4.21 1.34 -16.74
C HIS A 274 4.16 2.46 -17.78
N ALA A 275 3.21 2.43 -18.70
CA ALA A 275 3.04 3.49 -19.69
C ALA A 275 2.72 4.87 -19.06
N ALA A 276 2.01 4.88 -17.94
CA ALA A 276 1.78 6.12 -17.18
C ALA A 276 3.07 6.62 -16.51
N ASN A 277 3.92 5.73 -16.01
CA ASN A 277 5.23 6.09 -15.49
C ASN A 277 6.09 6.77 -16.56
N GLU A 278 6.26 6.15 -17.72
CA GLU A 278 7.04 6.70 -18.83
C GLU A 278 6.58 8.10 -19.25
N LYS A 279 5.28 8.38 -19.09
CA LYS A 279 4.69 9.66 -19.52
C LYS A 279 4.70 10.74 -18.44
N PHE A 280 4.53 10.39 -17.19
CA PHE A 280 4.21 11.33 -16.12
C PHE A 280 5.14 11.28 -14.91
N ALA A 281 5.99 10.26 -14.80
CA ALA A 281 6.76 9.96 -13.61
C ALA A 281 8.20 9.52 -13.98
N THR A 282 8.93 10.40 -14.67
CA THR A 282 10.18 10.07 -15.35
C THR A 282 11.43 10.12 -14.47
N ASP A 283 11.29 10.44 -13.18
CA ASP A 283 12.43 10.49 -12.26
C ASP A 283 12.98 9.08 -11.97
N TYR A 284 12.08 8.08 -11.94
CA TYR A 284 12.41 6.67 -11.77
C TYR A 284 11.69 5.82 -12.82
N PRO A 285 12.40 4.88 -13.47
CA PRO A 285 11.77 3.96 -14.39
C PRO A 285 10.81 3.04 -13.66
N ALA A 286 9.83 2.49 -14.38
CA ALA A 286 9.02 1.39 -13.88
C ALA A 286 9.47 0.06 -14.48
N SER A 287 9.35 -1.01 -13.70
CA SER A 287 9.47 -2.38 -14.17
C SER A 287 8.17 -3.14 -13.94
N VAL A 288 7.89 -4.16 -14.76
CA VAL A 288 6.70 -5.01 -14.61
C VAL A 288 7.14 -6.45 -14.44
N GLY A 289 6.73 -7.08 -13.35
CA GLY A 289 7.10 -8.45 -13.03
C GLY A 289 5.97 -9.28 -12.40
N PRO A 290 6.04 -10.65 -12.56
CA PRO A 290 5.03 -11.54 -12.01
C PRO A 290 5.36 -12.00 -10.57
N HIS A 291 5.84 -11.10 -9.73
CA HIS A 291 6.38 -11.45 -8.42
C HIS A 291 5.52 -10.99 -7.24
N MET A 292 4.29 -10.53 -7.52
CA MET A 292 3.41 -10.07 -6.47
C MET A 292 3.24 -11.12 -5.39
N THR A 293 3.47 -10.73 -4.17
CA THR A 293 3.46 -11.59 -3.01
C THR A 293 2.56 -11.01 -1.91
N ASN A 294 2.81 -11.37 -0.70
CA ASN A 294 2.02 -11.08 0.46
C ASN A 294 1.90 -9.56 0.75
N THR A 295 0.83 -8.97 0.27
CA THR A 295 0.35 -7.62 0.57
C THR A 295 -1.16 -7.53 0.30
N ASP A 296 -1.81 -6.41 0.61
CA ASP A 296 -3.27 -6.27 0.63
C ASP A 296 -3.97 -6.39 -0.73
N SER A 297 -3.23 -6.40 -1.85
CA SER A 297 -3.78 -6.83 -3.13
C SER A 297 -4.13 -8.33 -3.17
N GLY A 298 -3.52 -9.14 -2.28
CA GLY A 298 -3.71 -10.59 -2.22
C GLY A 298 -5.16 -11.04 -2.13
N PRO A 299 -5.99 -10.51 -1.23
CA PRO A 299 -7.41 -10.86 -1.14
C PRO A 299 -8.25 -10.57 -2.38
N PHE A 300 -7.78 -9.71 -3.28
CA PHE A 300 -8.49 -9.28 -4.50
C PHE A 300 -8.10 -10.07 -5.74
N GLN A 301 -6.96 -10.80 -5.74
CA GLN A 301 -6.35 -11.41 -6.93
C GLN A 301 -7.25 -12.32 -7.76
N ASP A 302 -8.12 -13.07 -7.08
CA ASP A 302 -9.08 -13.98 -7.73
C ASP A 302 -10.47 -13.39 -7.93
N LEU A 303 -10.64 -12.09 -7.66
CA LEU A 303 -11.91 -11.36 -7.76
C LEU A 303 -11.86 -10.27 -8.84
N VAL A 304 -10.70 -9.67 -9.08
CA VAL A 304 -10.51 -8.56 -10.02
C VAL A 304 -9.03 -8.47 -10.40
N ALA A 305 -8.70 -7.72 -11.45
CA ALA A 305 -7.33 -7.34 -11.74
C ALA A 305 -6.70 -6.67 -10.52
N ALA A 306 -5.62 -7.23 -9.97
CA ALA A 306 -4.97 -6.72 -8.77
C ALA A 306 -3.45 -6.72 -8.92
N ILE A 307 -2.85 -5.59 -8.58
CA ILE A 307 -1.40 -5.36 -8.69
C ILE A 307 -0.88 -4.68 -7.42
N SER A 308 0.44 -4.72 -7.23
CA SER A 308 1.11 -3.93 -6.21
C SER A 308 2.31 -3.17 -6.78
N LEU A 309 2.55 -1.98 -6.24
CA LEU A 309 3.73 -1.18 -6.49
C LEU A 309 4.65 -1.25 -5.27
N ARG A 310 5.94 -1.44 -5.53
CA ARG A 310 7.00 -1.53 -4.52
C ARG A 310 8.27 -0.82 -4.99
N GLU A 311 9.14 -0.54 -4.04
CA GLU A 311 10.47 0.05 -4.27
C GLU A 311 11.47 -0.91 -4.91
N ASN A 312 11.22 -2.22 -4.84
CA ASN A 312 12.11 -3.29 -5.27
C ASN A 312 11.36 -4.46 -5.84
N GLU A 313 11.95 -5.10 -6.85
CA GLU A 313 11.49 -6.40 -7.33
C GLU A 313 11.79 -7.49 -6.29
N ARG A 314 10.74 -7.99 -5.66
CA ARG A 314 10.85 -8.93 -4.53
C ARG A 314 11.53 -10.25 -4.88
N GLY A 315 11.38 -10.71 -6.12
CA GLY A 315 11.96 -11.98 -6.58
C GLY A 315 13.46 -11.90 -6.81
N ALA A 316 13.94 -10.82 -7.43
CA ALA A 316 15.33 -10.66 -7.82
C ALA A 316 16.21 -10.03 -6.75
N GLN A 317 15.63 -9.23 -5.85
CA GLN A 317 16.36 -8.35 -4.93
C GLN A 317 16.28 -8.78 -3.47
N ILE A 318 15.68 -9.91 -3.16
CA ILE A 318 15.73 -10.48 -1.82
C ILE A 318 17.19 -10.74 -1.42
N GLY A 319 17.59 -10.17 -0.31
CA GLY A 319 18.98 -10.23 0.18
C GLY A 319 19.61 -8.85 0.22
N SER A 320 20.69 -8.63 -0.50
CA SER A 320 21.45 -7.38 -0.44
C SER A 320 20.76 -6.16 -1.05
N GLY A 321 19.75 -6.36 -1.91
CA GLY A 321 18.93 -5.29 -2.47
C GLY A 321 17.64 -4.99 -1.69
N TRP A 322 17.37 -5.74 -0.63
CA TRP A 322 16.19 -5.53 0.21
C TRP A 322 16.45 -4.41 1.23
N ASP A 323 15.42 -3.62 1.53
CA ASP A 323 15.49 -2.59 2.55
C ASP A 323 15.95 -3.18 3.92
N PRO A 324 17.12 -2.79 4.43
CA PRO A 324 17.60 -3.27 5.72
C PRO A 324 16.83 -2.69 6.91
N HIS A 325 15.98 -1.69 6.68
CA HIS A 325 15.16 -1.04 7.69
C HIS A 325 13.79 -1.71 7.84
N TRP A 326 13.41 -2.54 6.87
CA TRP A 326 12.15 -3.28 6.88
C TRP A 326 11.96 -4.06 8.17
N HIS A 327 10.87 -3.76 8.90
CA HIS A 327 10.55 -4.37 10.20
C HIS A 327 11.64 -4.17 11.27
N GLN A 328 12.40 -3.09 11.18
CA GLN A 328 13.50 -2.80 12.10
C GLN A 328 13.27 -1.49 12.87
N PRO A 329 13.96 -1.30 14.02
CA PRO A 329 13.92 -0.04 14.76
C PRO A 329 14.42 1.17 13.96
N THR A 330 15.08 0.93 12.85
CA THR A 330 15.64 1.96 11.96
C THR A 330 14.69 2.37 10.83
N ASP A 331 13.51 1.76 10.71
CA ASP A 331 12.46 2.27 9.83
C ASP A 331 11.82 3.51 10.47
N VAL A 332 12.54 4.61 10.38
CA VAL A 332 12.16 5.92 10.93
C VAL A 332 12.31 6.99 9.86
N PHE A 333 11.52 8.06 9.96
CA PHE A 333 11.53 9.14 8.97
C PHE A 333 12.92 9.71 8.70
N ALA A 334 13.75 9.82 9.73
CA ALA A 334 15.09 10.39 9.63
C ALA A 334 16.09 9.48 8.90
N THR A 335 15.76 8.23 8.66
CA THR A 335 16.59 7.29 7.88
C THR A 335 16.58 7.63 6.39
N PHE A 336 15.45 8.15 5.90
CA PHE A 336 15.21 8.36 4.48
C PHE A 336 15.55 9.79 4.07
N SER A 337 16.17 9.92 2.92
CA SER A 337 16.56 11.20 2.31
C SER A 337 15.51 11.71 1.33
N ASP A 338 15.70 12.91 0.81
CA ASP A 338 14.84 13.45 -0.24
C ASP A 338 14.84 12.61 -1.53
N LYS A 339 15.92 11.86 -1.80
CA LYS A 339 15.96 10.91 -2.92
C LYS A 339 14.92 9.80 -2.71
N ASP A 340 14.92 9.22 -1.51
CA ASP A 340 14.01 8.15 -1.14
C ASP A 340 12.55 8.62 -1.24
N PHE A 341 12.25 9.78 -0.69
CA PHE A 341 10.90 10.37 -0.80
C PHE A 341 10.49 10.69 -2.26
N ARG A 342 11.46 10.99 -3.15
CA ARG A 342 11.17 11.19 -4.58
C ARG A 342 10.73 9.92 -5.27
N LEU A 343 11.24 8.75 -4.89
CA LEU A 343 10.78 7.47 -5.39
C LEU A 343 9.28 7.28 -5.08
N GLY A 344 8.87 7.54 -3.83
CA GLY A 344 7.47 7.47 -3.43
C GLY A 344 6.58 8.47 -4.18
N LEU A 345 7.04 9.71 -4.39
CA LEU A 345 6.31 10.68 -5.20
C LEU A 345 6.20 10.22 -6.66
N ASN A 346 7.24 9.63 -7.22
CA ASN A 346 7.23 9.09 -8.58
C ASN A 346 6.21 7.95 -8.73
N ALA A 347 6.10 7.08 -7.73
CA ALA A 347 5.06 6.06 -7.68
C ALA A 347 3.65 6.67 -7.59
N ALA A 348 3.48 7.76 -6.84
CA ALA A 348 2.23 8.51 -6.79
C ALA A 348 1.87 9.11 -8.16
N GLN A 349 2.83 9.69 -8.87
CA GLN A 349 2.65 10.24 -10.21
C GLN A 349 2.29 9.14 -11.22
N THR A 350 2.93 7.98 -11.13
CA THR A 350 2.63 6.79 -11.92
C THR A 350 1.17 6.38 -11.75
N THR A 351 0.76 6.17 -10.52
CA THR A 351 -0.61 5.74 -10.20
C THR A 351 -1.64 6.80 -10.53
N PHE A 352 -1.35 8.08 -10.28
CA PHE A 352 -2.25 9.16 -10.64
C PHE A 352 -2.51 9.21 -12.15
N GLY A 353 -1.44 9.12 -12.96
CA GLY A 353 -1.54 9.14 -14.43
C GLY A 353 -2.38 7.98 -14.97
N ALA A 354 -2.17 6.79 -14.43
CA ALA A 354 -2.94 5.60 -14.76
C ALA A 354 -4.42 5.75 -14.38
N LEU A 355 -4.70 6.13 -13.12
CA LEU A 355 -6.06 6.33 -12.64
C LEU A 355 -6.81 7.41 -13.41
N ALA A 356 -6.13 8.52 -13.75
CA ALA A 356 -6.76 9.57 -14.53
C ALA A 356 -7.25 9.04 -15.90
N THR A 357 -6.48 8.17 -16.52
CA THR A 357 -6.85 7.49 -17.77
C THR A 357 -7.99 6.49 -17.55
N LEU A 358 -7.85 5.60 -16.56
CA LEU A 358 -8.81 4.54 -16.26
C LEU A 358 -10.19 5.07 -15.85
N THR A 359 -10.22 6.20 -15.17
CA THR A 359 -11.45 6.79 -14.63
C THR A 359 -12.02 7.92 -15.46
N GLY A 360 -11.39 8.26 -16.59
CA GLY A 360 -11.82 9.39 -17.42
C GLY A 360 -11.72 10.74 -16.70
N ALA A 361 -10.66 10.94 -15.91
CA ALA A 361 -10.50 12.16 -15.12
C ALA A 361 -10.28 13.40 -16.00
N ASN A 362 -11.02 14.46 -15.71
CA ASN A 362 -10.96 15.73 -16.42
C ASN A 362 -11.07 16.92 -15.46
N LEU A 363 -10.58 18.09 -15.90
CA LEU A 363 -10.85 19.35 -15.22
C LEU A 363 -12.23 19.87 -15.63
N LYS A 364 -13.03 20.32 -14.66
CA LYS A 364 -14.24 21.07 -14.94
C LYS A 364 -13.88 22.29 -15.78
N ARG A 365 -14.59 22.47 -16.86
CA ARG A 365 -14.51 23.68 -17.68
C ARG A 365 -15.32 24.79 -17.05
#